data_215f2d9df6805f554fc010408d5311ba
#
_entry.id   215f2d9df6805f554fc010408d5311ba
#
_cell.length_a   1.000
_cell.length_b   1.000
_cell.length_c   1.000
_cell.angle_alpha   90.00
_cell.angle_beta   90.00
_cell.angle_gamma   90.00
#
_symmetry.space_group_name_H-M   'P 1'
#
loop_
_entity.id
_entity.type
_entity.pdbx_description
1 polymer ?
#
loop_
_entity_poly.entity_id
_entity_poly.type
_entity_poly.pdbx_seq_one_letter_code
_entity_poly.pdbx_strand_id
1 'polypeptide(L)'
;MTEKKTDDGNGQSQVVLETRPRTKKPSMYKVIMLNDDYTPMEFVVYVLQRFFSMPSDQATAIMLNVHQRGVGVCGVYSFEVAEAKATKVMDYARQNEHPLQLQIEKD
;
A
#
# COMPACT_ATOMS: atom_id res chain seq x y z
N MET A 1 -30.48 -1.52 15.45
CA MET A 1 -30.87 -1.46 14.92
C MET A 1 -30.94 -1.23 14.95
N THR A 2 -30.92 -1.35 15.51
CA THR A 2 -31.19 -1.17 15.25
C THR A 2 -31.37 -0.91 15.74
N GLU A 3 -31.33 -1.09 16.17
CA GLU A 3 -31.78 -0.95 16.25
C GLU A 3 -32.07 -0.76 16.69
N LYS A 4 -32.32 -0.75 17.32
CA LYS A 4 -32.83 -0.64 17.52
C LYS A 4 -33.20 -0.54 18.05
N LYS A 5 -33.47 -0.68 18.62
CA LYS A 5 -34.03 -0.74 18.87
C LYS A 5 -34.37 -0.71 19.39
N THR A 6 -34.71 -0.91 20.09
CA THR A 6 -35.32 -1.05 20.20
C THR A 6 -35.59 -1.00 20.84
N ASP A 7 -35.81 -1.17 21.33
CA ASP A 7 -36.32 -1.33 21.49
C ASP A 7 -36.52 -1.33 22.04
N ASP A 8 -36.79 -1.52 22.54
CA ASP A 8 -37.18 -1.77 22.65
C ASP A 8 -37.09 -1.79 23.07
N GLY A 9 -37.37 -1.93 23.73
CA GLY A 9 -37.41 -2.28 23.59
C GLY A 9 -36.98 -2.31 24.00
N ASN A 10 -37.10 -2.37 24.31
CA ASN A 10 -36.77 -2.66 24.11
C ASN A 10 -36.11 -2.56 23.98
N GLY A 11 -36.30 -2.75 24.51
CA GLY A 11 -35.77 -3.01 23.84
C GLY A 11 -35.11 -2.97 23.84
N GLN A 12 -34.89 -3.22 23.96
CA GLN A 12 -34.39 -3.41 23.33
C GLN A 12 -33.65 -3.29 23.00
N SER A 13 -33.76 -3.49 23.46
CA SER A 13 -33.13 -3.52 22.56
C SER A 13 -32.39 -3.35 22.33
N GLN A 14 -31.99 -3.41 22.46
CA GLN A 14 -31.24 -3.36 21.74
C GLN A 14 -30.34 -3.26 21.50
N VAL A 15 -30.14 -3.33 21.80
CA VAL A 15 -29.27 -3.28 21.08
C VAL A 15 -28.43 -3.22 20.97
N VAL A 16 -28.10 -3.31 21.09
CA VAL A 16 -27.24 -3.28 20.49
C VAL A 16 -26.39 -3.05 20.52
N LEU A 17 -26.00 -3.10 20.52
CA LEU A 17 -25.14 -2.89 20.11
C LEU A 17 -24.25 -2.61 20.18
N GLU A 18 -24.02 -2.68 20.29
CA GLU A 18 -23.21 -2.50 19.94
C GLU A 18 -22.38 -2.51 19.70
N THR A 19 -22.34 -2.69 19.92
CA THR A 19 -21.77 -3.09 19.49
C THR A 19 -21.04 -3.02 19.12
N ARG A 20 -20.91 -2.77 19.11
CA ARG A 20 -20.18 -2.79 18.52
C ARG A 20 -19.05 -2.75 18.57
N PRO A 21 -18.87 -3.08 18.41
CA PRO A 21 -17.81 -3.12 18.41
C PRO A 21 -16.96 -2.42 18.07
N ARG A 22 -16.46 -2.20 18.27
CA ARG A 22 -15.57 -1.55 17.75
C ARG A 22 -14.51 -2.17 17.03
N THR A 23 -14.49 -2.10 15.98
CA THR A 23 -13.62 -2.75 15.10
C THR A 23 -12.32 -1.99 15.03
N LYS A 24 -11.24 -2.64 15.32
CA LYS A 24 -9.95 -2.02 15.14
C LYS A 24 -9.69 -1.81 13.65
N LYS A 25 -9.12 -0.68 13.33
CA LYS A 25 -8.61 -0.47 11.99
C LYS A 25 -7.48 -1.45 11.74
N PRO A 26 -7.45 -2.11 10.59
CA PRO A 26 -6.32 -2.96 10.23
C PRO A 26 -5.06 -2.13 10.08
N SER A 27 -3.91 -2.72 10.37
CA SER A 27 -2.63 -2.06 10.14
C SER A 27 -2.43 -1.79 8.66
N MET A 28 -1.79 -0.69 8.36
CA MET A 28 -1.40 -0.35 7.00
C MET A 28 0.07 -0.61 6.81
N TYR A 29 0.48 -0.80 5.58
CA TYR A 29 1.85 -1.18 5.24
C TYR A 29 2.37 -0.31 4.11
N LYS A 30 3.61 0.12 4.26
CA LYS A 30 4.32 0.87 3.21
C LYS A 30 4.99 -0.10 2.26
N VAL A 31 4.90 0.20 0.97
CA VAL A 31 5.71 -0.47 -0.03
C VAL A 31 6.92 0.43 -0.28
N ILE A 32 8.10 -0.09 -0.02
CA ILE A 32 9.35 0.68 -0.08
C ILE A 32 10.20 0.11 -1.21
N MET A 33 10.63 0.99 -2.10
CA MET A 33 11.51 0.64 -3.20
C MET A 33 12.96 0.90 -2.78
N LEU A 34 13.83 -0.05 -3.07
CA LEU A 34 15.24 0.04 -2.72
C LEU A 34 16.06 0.39 -3.96
N ASN A 35 17.08 1.21 -3.74
CA ASN A 35 18.00 1.54 -4.81
C ASN A 35 18.92 0.36 -5.14
N ASP A 36 19.28 0.25 -6.40
CA ASP A 36 20.35 -0.64 -6.85
C ASP A 36 21.06 0.06 -8.02
N ASP A 37 22.23 -0.46 -8.39
CA ASP A 37 23.08 0.22 -9.37
C ASP A 37 22.79 -0.18 -10.81
N TYR A 38 21.83 -1.07 -11.02
CA TYR A 38 21.61 -1.68 -12.34
C TYR A 38 20.26 -1.34 -12.97
N THR A 39 19.25 -1.06 -12.17
CA THR A 39 17.92 -0.74 -12.68
C THR A 39 17.90 0.68 -13.22
N PRO A 40 17.56 0.89 -14.51
CA PRO A 40 17.54 2.24 -15.08
C PRO A 40 16.50 3.13 -14.41
N MET A 41 16.82 4.41 -14.28
CA MET A 41 15.92 5.39 -13.68
C MET A 41 14.59 5.46 -14.43
N GLU A 42 14.63 5.41 -15.75
CA GLU A 42 13.41 5.47 -16.55
C GLU A 42 12.50 4.26 -16.31
N PHE A 43 13.09 3.10 -16.03
CA PHE A 43 12.31 1.92 -15.65
C PHE A 43 11.61 2.13 -14.31
N VAL A 44 12.31 2.73 -13.34
CA VAL A 44 11.74 3.03 -12.03
C VAL A 44 10.56 3.99 -12.19
N VAL A 45 10.72 5.06 -12.97
CA VAL A 45 9.63 6.00 -13.23
C VAL A 45 8.43 5.29 -13.86
N TYR A 46 8.69 4.45 -14.86
CA TYR A 46 7.63 3.70 -15.54
C TYR A 46 6.86 2.80 -14.56
N VAL A 47 7.58 2.07 -13.72
CA VAL A 47 6.98 1.19 -12.73
C VAL A 47 6.09 1.97 -11.75
N LEU A 48 6.57 3.11 -11.28
CA LEU A 48 5.80 3.95 -10.36
C LEU A 48 4.52 4.46 -11.00
N GLN A 49 4.58 4.85 -12.26
CA GLN A 49 3.39 5.29 -12.97
C GLN A 49 2.42 4.14 -13.23
N ARG A 50 2.93 3.02 -13.66
CA ARG A 50 2.08 1.91 -14.08
C ARG A 50 1.46 1.14 -12.91
N PHE A 51 2.27 0.82 -11.90
CA PHE A 51 1.83 -0.08 -10.84
C PHE A 51 1.34 0.66 -9.59
N PHE A 52 1.71 1.93 -9.44
CA PHE A 52 1.30 2.73 -8.30
C PHE A 52 0.47 3.95 -8.72
N SER A 53 0.12 4.03 -9.98
CA SER A 53 -0.81 5.04 -10.52
C SER A 53 -0.38 6.48 -10.22
N MET A 54 0.91 6.74 -10.24
CA MET A 54 1.42 8.09 -9.99
C MET A 54 1.47 8.91 -11.27
N PRO A 55 1.24 10.22 -11.17
CA PRO A 55 1.57 11.09 -12.29
C PRO A 55 3.08 11.18 -12.47
N SER A 56 3.50 11.61 -13.63
CA SER A 56 4.91 11.62 -14.04
C SER A 56 5.81 12.39 -13.07
N ASP A 57 5.37 13.57 -12.63
CA ASP A 57 6.17 14.41 -11.73
C ASP A 57 6.36 13.75 -10.37
N GLN A 58 5.33 13.11 -9.82
CA GLN A 58 5.43 12.40 -8.56
C GLN A 58 6.35 11.18 -8.69
N ALA A 59 6.20 10.42 -9.78
CA ALA A 59 7.04 9.25 -10.04
C ALA A 59 8.51 9.65 -10.14
N THR A 60 8.79 10.77 -10.82
CA THR A 60 10.16 11.27 -10.94
C THR A 60 10.72 11.67 -9.58
N ALA A 61 9.91 12.35 -8.75
CA ALA A 61 10.36 12.76 -7.42
C ALA A 61 10.71 11.54 -6.56
N ILE A 62 9.89 10.50 -6.60
CA ILE A 62 10.17 9.27 -5.83
C ILE A 62 11.39 8.55 -6.38
N MET A 63 11.54 8.48 -7.69
CA MET A 63 12.72 7.90 -8.31
C MET A 63 13.99 8.60 -7.82
N LEU A 64 13.97 9.92 -7.74
CA LEU A 64 15.12 10.67 -7.26
C LEU A 64 15.38 10.39 -5.77
N ASN A 65 14.33 10.25 -4.95
CA ASN A 65 14.50 9.85 -3.55
C ASN A 65 15.18 8.49 -3.44
N VAL A 66 14.74 7.53 -4.24
CA VAL A 66 15.34 6.19 -4.26
C VAL A 66 16.82 6.30 -4.62
N HIS A 67 17.12 7.07 -5.66
CA HIS A 67 18.50 7.21 -6.14
C HIS A 67 19.39 7.92 -5.12
N GLN A 68 18.90 8.99 -4.51
CA GLN A 68 19.71 9.85 -3.65
C GLN A 68 19.76 9.37 -2.20
N ARG A 69 18.68 8.77 -1.70
CA ARG A 69 18.56 8.36 -0.30
C ARG A 69 18.61 6.86 -0.08
N GLY A 70 18.57 6.10 -1.17
CA GLY A 70 18.62 4.64 -1.11
C GLY A 70 17.27 3.97 -1.01
N VAL A 71 16.22 4.69 -0.62
CA VAL A 71 14.86 4.15 -0.50
C VAL A 71 13.83 5.21 -0.88
N GLY A 72 12.66 4.75 -1.29
CA GLY A 72 11.51 5.62 -1.54
C GLY A 72 10.21 4.88 -1.25
N VAL A 73 9.24 5.58 -0.68
CA VAL A 73 7.93 5.00 -0.38
C VAL A 73 7.04 5.12 -1.60
N CYS A 74 6.56 3.98 -2.10
CA CYS A 74 5.70 3.93 -3.29
C CYS A 74 4.24 4.13 -2.95
N GLY A 75 3.83 3.75 -1.74
CA GLY A 75 2.45 3.89 -1.30
C GLY A 75 2.21 3.14 -0.01
N VAL A 76 1.00 3.32 0.54
CA VAL A 76 0.59 2.71 1.80
C VAL A 76 -0.73 1.98 1.56
N TYR A 77 -0.81 0.71 1.92
CA TYR A 77 -1.92 -0.17 1.58
C TYR A 77 -2.17 -1.15 2.71
N SER A 78 -3.28 -1.89 2.63
CA SER A 78 -3.42 -3.08 3.45
C SER A 78 -2.30 -4.06 3.13
N PHE A 79 -2.02 -4.99 4.05
CA PHE A 79 -0.94 -5.95 3.82
C PHE A 79 -1.10 -6.70 2.51
N GLU A 80 -2.31 -7.19 2.25
CA GLU A 80 -2.55 -8.01 1.04
C GLU A 80 -2.31 -7.23 -0.24
N VAL A 81 -2.76 -5.99 -0.28
CA VAL A 81 -2.57 -5.13 -1.45
C VAL A 81 -1.09 -4.77 -1.61
N ALA A 82 -0.43 -4.44 -0.50
CA ALA A 82 1.01 -4.11 -0.52
C ALA A 82 1.82 -5.29 -1.06
N GLU A 83 1.53 -6.49 -0.56
CA GLU A 83 2.23 -7.70 -0.99
C GLU A 83 1.99 -7.98 -2.47
N ALA A 84 0.75 -7.86 -2.92
CA ALA A 84 0.43 -8.10 -4.33
C ALA A 84 1.15 -7.11 -5.24
N LYS A 85 1.17 -5.83 -4.87
CA LYS A 85 1.85 -4.82 -5.68
C LYS A 85 3.36 -5.06 -5.71
N ALA A 86 3.97 -5.32 -4.55
CA ALA A 86 5.41 -5.56 -4.47
C ALA A 86 5.81 -6.77 -5.32
N THR A 87 5.07 -7.87 -5.20
CA THR A 87 5.34 -9.08 -5.96
C THR A 87 5.22 -8.82 -7.47
N LYS A 88 4.16 -8.15 -7.86
CA LYS A 88 3.92 -7.87 -9.28
C LYS A 88 5.05 -7.02 -9.88
N VAL A 89 5.50 -6.00 -9.15
CA VAL A 89 6.58 -5.13 -9.62
C VAL A 89 7.89 -5.90 -9.71
N MET A 90 8.23 -6.69 -8.69
CA MET A 90 9.47 -7.47 -8.71
C MET A 90 9.46 -8.52 -9.81
N ASP A 91 8.33 -9.15 -10.07
CA ASP A 91 8.21 -10.09 -11.18
C ASP A 91 8.40 -9.39 -12.53
N TYR A 92 7.78 -8.23 -12.69
CA TYR A 92 7.92 -7.46 -13.92
C TYR A 92 9.37 -7.01 -14.13
N ALA A 93 10.01 -6.56 -13.06
CA ALA A 93 11.42 -6.16 -13.12
C ALA A 93 12.31 -7.34 -13.54
N ARG A 94 12.05 -8.50 -12.95
CA ARG A 94 12.82 -9.71 -13.28
C ARG A 94 12.64 -10.11 -14.73
N GLN A 95 11.43 -9.99 -15.27
CA GLN A 95 11.16 -10.28 -16.68
C GLN A 95 11.92 -9.34 -17.60
N ASN A 96 12.23 -8.14 -17.12
CA ASN A 96 13.01 -7.16 -17.87
C ASN A 96 14.49 -7.17 -17.48
N GLU A 97 14.90 -8.17 -16.70
CA GLU A 97 16.30 -8.39 -16.30
C GLU A 97 16.84 -7.25 -15.43
N HIS A 98 15.97 -6.68 -14.58
CA HIS A 98 16.36 -5.66 -13.61
C HIS A 98 16.24 -6.21 -12.20
N PRO A 99 17.27 -5.99 -11.33
CA PRO A 99 17.26 -6.54 -9.97
C PRO A 99 16.50 -5.67 -8.96
N LEU A 100 15.53 -4.91 -9.40
CA LEU A 100 14.77 -4.00 -8.55
C LEU A 100 14.10 -4.76 -7.40
N GLN A 101 14.27 -4.28 -6.17
CA GLN A 101 13.70 -4.88 -4.97
C GLN A 101 12.77 -3.93 -4.26
N LEU A 102 11.70 -4.48 -3.71
CA LEU A 102 10.75 -3.76 -2.88
C LEU A 102 10.60 -4.48 -1.56
N GLN A 103 10.30 -3.72 -0.51
CA GLN A 103 10.04 -4.26 0.83
C GLN A 103 8.69 -3.75 1.30
N ILE A 104 8.11 -4.46 2.28
CA ILE A 104 6.87 -4.07 2.91
C ILE A 104 7.18 -3.84 4.38
N GLU A 105 6.81 -2.67 4.90
CA GLU A 105 6.98 -2.32 6.30
C GLU A 105 5.67 -1.85 6.88
N LYS A 106 5.39 -2.25 8.11
CA LYS A 106 4.24 -1.74 8.82
C LYS A 106 4.36 -0.23 8.98
N ASP A 107 3.30 0.47 8.62
CA ASP A 107 3.28 1.94 8.65
C ASP A 107 3.14 2.47 10.08
#